data_34db47c6ba1ad0678bf94b28d39addb9
#
_entry.id   34db47c6ba1ad0678bf94b28d39addb9
#
_cell.length_a   1.000
_cell.length_b   1.000
_cell.length_c   1.000
_cell.angle_alpha   90.00
_cell.angle_beta   90.00
_cell.angle_gamma   90.00
#
_symmetry.space_group_name_H-M   'P 1'
#
loop_
_entity.id
_entity.type
_entity.pdbx_description
1 polymer ?
#
loop_
_entity_poly.entity_id
_entity_poly.type
_entity_poly.pdbx_seq_one_letter_code
_entity_poly.pdbx_strand_id
1 'polypeptide(L)'
;YLFGVGSLGGALLRDTGLQHFGLEIVGAFDINPQLVGQEINGIPIYHSDEFEEKMKAGDVNIGVLTVPINIAQEVTDKMVAGGIKAVWNFTPFRIRVPENIVVQNTSLYAHLALMFNRLNLNK
;
A
#
# COMPACT_ATOMS: atom_id res chain seq x y z
N TYR A 1 -5.67 -0.37 5.52
CA TYR A 1 -4.42 0.31 5.89
C TYR A 1 -3.49 0.46 4.70
N LEU A 2 -2.80 1.59 4.65
CA LEU A 2 -1.78 1.86 3.64
C LEU A 2 -0.39 1.74 4.28
N PHE A 3 0.52 1.07 3.59
CA PHE A 3 1.89 0.84 4.06
C PHE A 3 2.88 1.54 3.15
N GLY A 4 3.62 2.49 3.69
CA GLY A 4 4.64 3.26 2.97
C GLY A 4 4.13 4.62 2.51
N VAL A 5 4.38 5.66 3.31
CA VAL A 5 3.92 7.02 3.02
C VAL A 5 5.04 7.80 2.32
N GLY A 6 5.43 7.32 1.15
CA GLY A 6 6.29 8.05 0.23
C GLY A 6 5.46 8.92 -0.73
N SER A 7 6.02 9.20 -1.90
CA SER A 7 5.33 10.03 -2.89
C SER A 7 4.00 9.43 -3.34
N LEU A 8 3.98 8.15 -3.69
CA LEU A 8 2.76 7.49 -4.15
C LEU A 8 1.78 7.28 -2.98
N GLY A 9 2.26 6.76 -1.85
CA GLY A 9 1.41 6.55 -0.68
C GLY A 9 0.76 7.84 -0.20
N GLY A 10 1.55 8.91 -0.12
CA GLY A 10 1.04 10.23 0.23
C GLY A 10 0.00 10.74 -0.74
N ALA A 11 0.21 10.53 -2.05
CA ALA A 11 -0.77 10.93 -3.06
C ALA A 11 -2.08 10.17 -2.92
N LEU A 12 -2.02 8.86 -2.63
CA LEU A 12 -3.23 8.05 -2.40
C LEU A 12 -3.98 8.50 -1.16
N LEU A 13 -3.28 8.89 -0.10
CA LEU A 13 -3.91 9.42 1.11
C LEU A 13 -4.63 10.75 0.86
N ARG A 14 -4.14 11.54 -0.08
CA ARG A 14 -4.75 12.83 -0.45
C ARG A 14 -5.90 12.68 -1.44
N ASP A 15 -6.01 11.52 -2.07
CA ASP A 15 -7.06 11.28 -3.06
C ASP A 15 -8.41 11.10 -2.36
N THR A 16 -9.39 11.91 -2.76
CA THR A 16 -10.75 11.84 -2.21
C THR A 16 -11.67 10.96 -3.07
N GLY A 17 -11.20 10.49 -4.22
CA GLY A 17 -11.99 9.70 -5.17
C GLY A 17 -12.12 8.23 -4.81
N LEU A 18 -11.17 7.68 -4.05
CA LEU A 18 -11.15 6.25 -3.72
C LEU A 18 -12.39 5.79 -2.96
N GLN A 19 -12.93 6.65 -2.09
CA GLN A 19 -14.14 6.36 -1.33
C GLN A 19 -15.36 6.12 -2.22
N HIS A 20 -15.43 6.79 -3.37
CA HIS A 20 -16.51 6.60 -4.33
C HIS A 20 -16.53 5.20 -4.93
N PHE A 21 -15.39 4.51 -4.88
CA PHE A 21 -15.25 3.15 -5.38
C PHE A 21 -15.21 2.10 -4.26
N GLY A 22 -15.55 2.52 -3.05
CA GLY A 22 -15.66 1.61 -1.92
C GLY A 22 -14.41 1.39 -1.09
N LEU A 23 -13.32 2.11 -1.38
CA LEU A 23 -12.08 2.01 -0.59
C LEU A 23 -11.95 3.18 0.37
N GLU A 24 -11.94 2.88 1.66
CA GLU A 24 -11.70 3.86 2.71
C GLU A 24 -10.39 3.52 3.42
N ILE A 25 -9.41 4.42 3.35
CA ILE A 25 -8.14 4.26 4.06
C ILE A 25 -8.30 4.88 5.44
N VAL A 26 -8.18 4.05 6.49
CA VAL A 26 -8.43 4.48 7.87
C VAL A 26 -7.14 4.70 8.67
N GLY A 27 -5.99 4.37 8.11
CA GLY A 27 -4.70 4.58 8.74
C GLY A 27 -3.58 4.23 7.80
N ALA A 28 -2.39 4.77 8.09
CA ALA A 28 -1.20 4.49 7.32
C ALA A 28 -0.04 4.15 8.26
N PHE A 29 0.94 3.42 7.74
CA PHE A 29 2.12 2.98 8.50
C PHE A 29 3.40 3.39 7.79
N ASP A 30 4.35 3.89 8.54
CA ASP A 30 5.68 4.24 8.06
C ASP A 30 6.69 4.14 9.21
N ILE A 31 7.97 4.11 8.89
CA ILE A 31 9.06 4.14 9.88
C ILE A 31 9.71 5.52 9.99
N ASN A 32 9.39 6.44 9.09
CA ASN A 32 9.98 7.77 9.06
C ASN A 32 9.47 8.61 10.23
N PRO A 33 10.35 8.99 11.19
CA PRO A 33 9.91 9.74 12.36
C PRO A 33 9.34 11.12 12.04
N GLN A 34 9.61 11.67 10.86
CA GLN A 34 9.03 12.93 10.44
C GLN A 34 7.57 12.80 10.01
N LEU A 35 7.13 11.59 9.67
CA LEU A 35 5.76 11.30 9.22
C LEU A 35 4.91 10.73 10.35
N VAL A 36 5.49 9.89 11.19
CA VAL A 36 4.76 9.22 12.27
C VAL A 36 4.19 10.25 13.24
N GLY A 37 2.92 10.08 13.58
CA GLY A 37 2.20 11.01 14.45
C GLY A 37 1.50 12.16 13.72
N GLN A 38 1.73 12.28 12.41
CA GLN A 38 1.03 13.26 11.58
C GLN A 38 -0.22 12.66 10.97
N GLU A 39 -1.03 13.50 10.33
CA GLU A 39 -2.19 13.11 9.56
C GLU A 39 -2.10 13.68 8.16
N ILE A 40 -2.57 12.91 7.17
CA ILE A 40 -2.77 13.39 5.82
C ILE A 40 -4.24 13.18 5.48
N ASN A 41 -4.93 14.25 5.17
CA ASN A 41 -6.37 14.22 4.83
C ASN A 41 -7.20 13.56 5.95
N GLY A 42 -6.84 13.81 7.20
CA GLY A 42 -7.49 13.21 8.37
C GLY A 42 -7.10 11.76 8.65
N ILE A 43 -6.23 11.18 7.84
CA ILE A 43 -5.78 9.79 8.01
C ILE A 43 -4.50 9.78 8.85
N PRO A 44 -4.52 9.13 10.03
CA PRO A 44 -3.35 9.13 10.90
C PRO A 44 -2.23 8.25 10.35
N ILE A 45 -1.00 8.66 10.60
CA ILE A 45 0.20 7.89 10.25
C ILE A 45 0.80 7.33 11.52
N TYR A 46 0.81 6.01 11.62
CA TYR A 46 1.37 5.27 12.76
C TYR A 46 2.76 4.74 12.42
N HIS A 47 3.53 4.44 13.46
CA HIS A 47 4.76 3.68 13.28
C HIS A 47 4.43 2.23 12.89
N SER A 48 5.23 1.64 12.02
CA SER A 48 5.01 0.26 11.54
C SER A 48 4.94 -0.77 12.67
N ASP A 49 5.60 -0.52 13.78
CA ASP A 49 5.57 -1.41 14.96
C ASP A 49 4.19 -1.46 15.62
N GLU A 50 3.32 -0.48 15.36
CA GLU A 50 1.96 -0.45 15.92
C GLU A 50 0.95 -1.28 15.12
N PHE A 51 1.37 -1.88 14.02
CA PHE A 51 0.46 -2.57 13.10
C PHE A 51 -0.34 -3.68 13.78
N GLU A 52 0.32 -4.56 14.55
CA GLU A 52 -0.36 -5.69 15.19
C GLU A 52 -1.45 -5.22 16.16
N GLU A 53 -1.14 -4.20 16.95
CA GLU A 53 -2.08 -3.63 17.89
C GLU A 53 -3.27 -2.98 17.18
N LYS A 54 -3.01 -2.24 16.11
CA LYS A 54 -4.07 -1.60 15.33
C LYS A 54 -4.96 -2.62 14.62
N MET A 55 -4.40 -3.73 14.16
CA MET A 55 -5.17 -4.80 13.55
C MET A 55 -6.13 -5.47 14.55
N LYS A 56 -5.71 -5.62 15.79
CA LYS A 56 -6.57 -6.20 16.85
C LYS A 56 -7.75 -5.30 17.17
N ALA A 57 -7.55 -3.98 17.10
CA ALA A 57 -8.57 -3.00 17.45
C ALA A 57 -9.53 -2.69 16.31
N GLY A 58 -9.17 -3.01 15.07
CA GLY A 58 -9.91 -2.63 13.87
C GLY A 58 -10.47 -3.83 13.11
N ASP A 59 -11.36 -3.51 12.17
CA ASP A 59 -11.94 -4.48 11.24
C ASP A 59 -11.49 -4.14 9.83
N VAL A 60 -10.17 -4.27 9.60
CA VAL A 60 -9.53 -3.90 8.34
C VAL A 60 -9.15 -5.16 7.58
N ASN A 61 -9.53 -5.24 6.32
CA ASN A 61 -9.30 -6.41 5.48
C ASN A 61 -8.28 -6.18 4.37
N ILE A 62 -8.06 -4.93 3.96
CA ILE A 62 -7.25 -4.60 2.79
C ILE A 62 -6.01 -3.83 3.21
N GLY A 63 -4.87 -4.27 2.70
CA GLY A 63 -3.61 -3.54 2.80
C GLY A 63 -3.22 -2.96 1.44
N VAL A 64 -2.89 -1.68 1.41
CA VAL A 64 -2.37 -1.00 0.22
C VAL A 64 -0.85 -0.89 0.36
N LEU A 65 -0.12 -1.49 -0.56
CA LEU A 65 1.33 -1.63 -0.47
C LEU A 65 2.02 -0.63 -1.40
N THR A 66 2.65 0.37 -0.80
CA THR A 66 3.38 1.44 -1.50
C THR A 66 4.77 1.67 -0.92
N VAL A 67 5.41 0.61 -0.43
CA VAL A 67 6.75 0.64 0.14
C VAL A 67 7.84 0.47 -0.94
N PRO A 68 9.11 0.75 -0.61
CA PRO A 68 10.21 0.43 -1.52
C PRO A 68 10.27 -1.06 -1.84
N ILE A 69 10.73 -1.38 -3.06
CA ILE A 69 10.74 -2.74 -3.59
C ILE A 69 11.52 -3.73 -2.70
N ASN A 70 12.60 -3.27 -2.06
CA ASN A 70 13.47 -4.13 -1.26
C ASN A 70 12.83 -4.64 0.03
N ILE A 71 11.74 -4.03 0.47
CA ILE A 71 11.01 -4.46 1.68
C ILE A 71 9.59 -4.93 1.37
N ALA A 72 9.19 -4.97 0.11
CA ALA A 72 7.80 -5.28 -0.27
C ALA A 72 7.33 -6.64 0.23
N GLN A 73 8.16 -7.69 0.10
CA GLN A 73 7.79 -9.02 0.58
C GLN A 73 7.71 -9.09 2.10
N GLU A 74 8.67 -8.48 2.79
CA GLU A 74 8.70 -8.44 4.26
C GLU A 74 7.44 -7.78 4.83
N VAL A 75 7.05 -6.65 4.26
CA VAL A 75 5.83 -5.93 4.68
C VAL A 75 4.58 -6.75 4.36
N THR A 76 4.55 -7.39 3.19
CA THR A 76 3.44 -8.27 2.81
C THR A 76 3.28 -9.42 3.80
N ASP A 77 4.37 -10.08 4.19
CA ASP A 77 4.34 -11.17 5.16
C ASP A 77 3.78 -10.70 6.50
N LYS A 78 4.18 -9.51 6.92
CA LYS A 78 3.68 -8.89 8.16
C LYS A 78 2.18 -8.60 8.07
N MET A 79 1.70 -8.09 6.94
CA MET A 79 0.28 -7.85 6.71
C MET A 79 -0.54 -9.13 6.81
N VAL A 80 -0.08 -10.17 6.13
CA VAL A 80 -0.78 -11.47 6.09
C VAL A 80 -0.81 -12.09 7.49
N ALA A 81 0.31 -12.07 8.20
CA ALA A 81 0.37 -12.58 9.57
C ALA A 81 -0.56 -11.83 10.53
N GLY A 82 -0.79 -10.54 10.28
CA GLY A 82 -1.68 -9.71 11.08
C GLY A 82 -3.15 -9.81 10.73
N GLY A 83 -3.52 -10.55 9.68
CA GLY A 83 -4.91 -10.80 9.32
C GLY A 83 -5.42 -10.04 8.09
N ILE A 84 -4.58 -9.36 7.34
CA ILE A 84 -4.96 -8.74 6.08
C ILE A 84 -5.35 -9.85 5.09
N LYS A 85 -6.46 -9.68 4.40
CA LYS A 85 -7.04 -10.68 3.48
C LYS A 85 -6.83 -10.35 2.03
N ALA A 86 -6.57 -9.09 1.70
CA ALA A 86 -6.32 -8.65 0.34
C ALA A 86 -5.22 -7.59 0.33
N VAL A 87 -4.32 -7.67 -0.65
CA VAL A 87 -3.23 -6.70 -0.81
C VAL A 87 -3.35 -6.04 -2.19
N TRP A 88 -3.45 -4.72 -2.18
CA TRP A 88 -3.37 -3.92 -3.40
C TRP A 88 -1.91 -3.47 -3.55
N ASN A 89 -1.21 -4.17 -4.43
CA ASN A 89 0.23 -4.00 -4.60
C ASN A 89 0.54 -2.99 -5.69
N PHE A 90 1.07 -1.84 -5.30
CA PHE A 90 1.53 -0.79 -6.22
C PHE A 90 3.03 -0.86 -6.51
N THR A 91 3.75 -1.78 -5.87
CA THR A 91 5.18 -1.94 -6.11
C THR A 91 5.43 -2.73 -7.40
N PRO A 92 6.59 -2.58 -8.04
CA PRO A 92 6.96 -3.44 -9.17
C PRO A 92 7.39 -4.85 -8.75
N PHE A 93 7.42 -5.14 -7.45
CA PHE A 93 7.81 -6.45 -6.93
C PHE A 93 6.64 -7.43 -6.98
N ARG A 94 6.92 -8.66 -7.42
CA ARG A 94 5.92 -9.73 -7.41
C ARG A 94 5.89 -10.36 -6.03
N ILE A 95 4.94 -9.94 -5.20
CA ILE A 95 4.79 -10.49 -3.85
C ILE A 95 4.25 -11.91 -3.88
N ARG A 96 4.63 -12.70 -2.88
CA ARG A 96 4.14 -14.07 -2.68
C ARG A 96 3.26 -14.11 -1.44
N VAL A 97 2.09 -14.70 -1.59
CA VAL A 97 1.09 -14.81 -0.52
C VAL A 97 0.49 -16.21 -0.50
N PRO A 98 -0.10 -16.64 0.63
CA PRO A 98 -0.91 -17.86 0.65
C PRO A 98 -2.09 -17.80 -0.32
N GLU A 99 -2.60 -18.95 -0.71
CA GLU A 99 -3.69 -19.05 -1.71
C GLU A 99 -4.96 -18.31 -1.33
N ASN A 100 -5.23 -18.19 -0.03
CA ASN A 100 -6.44 -17.54 0.46
C ASN A 100 -6.35 -16.02 0.50
N ILE A 101 -5.22 -15.45 0.13
CA ILE A 101 -5.01 -13.99 0.12
C ILE A 101 -5.19 -13.47 -1.31
N VAL A 102 -6.04 -12.48 -1.46
CA VAL A 102 -6.28 -11.83 -2.76
C VAL A 102 -5.18 -10.79 -3.01
N VAL A 103 -4.62 -10.79 -4.21
CA VAL A 103 -3.63 -9.79 -4.62
C VAL A 103 -4.10 -9.12 -5.89
N GLN A 104 -4.12 -7.79 -5.86
CA GLN A 104 -4.31 -6.97 -7.06
C GLN A 104 -3.01 -6.20 -7.30
N ASN A 105 -2.41 -6.43 -8.47
CA ASN A 105 -1.19 -5.73 -8.86
C ASN A 105 -1.53 -4.54 -9.75
N THR A 106 -1.03 -3.36 -9.39
CA THR A 106 -1.17 -2.15 -10.19
C THR A 106 0.19 -1.48 -10.25
N SER A 107 0.93 -1.71 -11.32
CA SER A 107 2.27 -1.16 -11.49
C SER A 107 2.23 0.03 -12.44
N LEU A 108 2.60 1.21 -11.92
CA LEU A 108 2.76 2.40 -12.75
C LEU A 108 3.91 2.23 -13.75
N TYR A 109 4.95 1.51 -13.36
CA TYR A 109 6.10 1.23 -14.24
C TYR A 109 5.70 0.35 -15.42
N ALA A 110 4.86 -0.65 -15.21
CA ALA A 110 4.36 -1.50 -16.28
C ALA A 110 3.49 -0.70 -17.27
N HIS A 111 2.63 0.17 -16.75
CA HIS A 111 1.81 1.03 -17.59
C HIS A 111 2.66 2.01 -18.41
N LEU A 112 3.70 2.55 -17.82
CA LEU A 112 4.64 3.43 -18.51
C LEU A 112 5.37 2.69 -19.63
N ALA A 113 5.82 1.47 -19.37
CA ALA A 113 6.47 0.62 -20.37
C ALA A 113 5.56 0.33 -21.55
N LEU A 114 4.28 0.02 -21.28
CA LEU A 114 3.28 -0.20 -22.33
C LEU A 114 3.08 1.05 -23.18
N MET A 115 3.04 2.20 -22.54
CA MET A 115 2.88 3.48 -23.27
C MET A 115 4.09 3.73 -24.18
N PHE A 116 5.31 3.48 -23.71
CA PHE A 116 6.52 3.62 -24.50
C PHE A 116 6.51 2.68 -25.70
N ASN A 117 6.09 1.43 -25.51
CA ASN A 117 5.97 0.47 -26.60
C ASN A 117 4.98 0.93 -27.68
N ARG A 118 3.83 1.45 -27.27
CA ARG A 118 2.83 1.99 -28.21
C ARG A 118 3.35 3.18 -28.99
N LEU A 119 4.19 3.98 -28.38
CA LEU A 119 4.83 5.11 -29.04
C LEU A 119 6.07 4.74 -29.85
N ASN A 120 6.50 3.47 -29.80
CA ASN A 120 7.71 2.99 -30.48
C ASN A 120 8.98 3.73 -30.06
N LEU A 121 9.07 4.16 -28.82
CA LEU A 121 10.19 4.94 -28.32
C LEU A 121 11.40 4.08 -27.95
N ASN A 122 11.26 2.76 -27.88
CA ASN A 122 12.31 1.83 -27.48
C ASN A 122 12.84 0.98 -28.64
N LYS A 123 12.83 1.55 -29.83
CA LYS A 123 13.40 0.90 -31.02
C LYS A 123 14.91 0.89 -30.99
#